data_d005ad48cee62cd4c875e30255bef537
#
_entry.id   d005ad48cee62cd4c875e30255bef537
#
_cell.length_a   1.000
_cell.length_b   1.000
_cell.length_c   1.000
_cell.angle_alpha   90.00
_cell.angle_beta   90.00
_cell.angle_gamma   90.00
#
_symmetry.space_group_name_H-M   'P 1'
#
loop_
_entity.id
_entity.type
_entity.pdbx_description
1 polymer ?
#
loop_
_entity_poly.entity_id
_entity_poly.type
_entity_poly.pdbx_seq_one_letter_code
_entity_poly.pdbx_strand_id
1 'polypeptide(L)'
;MIRLFYILLLCLPILSDTKFYVLGTGTPNPNPDRAGSAYLLVVNDEPYLFDFGANVIRRAAKVSKTWGGENNFDVEDIKHAFLTHMHSDHTLGLSDLIITPWVMGRESKLNLYGPPKLKQMAENIIKAYEFDINYRITGTQPQNNTGYKINFEPIFDGYVYKDKNIHVLAFKNDHGDLDESYGFVITTNDKKIL
;
A
#
# COMPACT_ATOMS: atom_id res chain seq x y z
N MET A 1 -36.27 16.73 -45.96
CA MET A 1 -34.81 16.63 -45.92
C MET A 1 -34.39 16.39 -44.47
N ILE A 2 -34.05 15.15 -44.12
CA ILE A 2 -33.60 14.78 -42.78
C ILE A 2 -32.07 14.98 -42.75
N ARG A 3 -31.58 15.95 -41.93
CA ARG A 3 -30.16 16.10 -41.69
C ARG A 3 -29.71 15.12 -40.66
N LEU A 4 -28.94 14.10 -41.07
CA LEU A 4 -28.27 13.17 -40.20
C LEU A 4 -27.06 13.86 -39.52
N PHE A 5 -27.14 14.11 -38.23
CA PHE A 5 -25.98 14.57 -37.43
C PHE A 5 -25.14 13.33 -37.06
N TYR A 6 -23.98 13.20 -37.67
CA TYR A 6 -22.97 12.25 -37.21
C TYR A 6 -22.25 12.82 -35.98
N ILE A 7 -22.52 12.25 -34.81
CA ILE A 7 -21.71 12.50 -33.61
C ILE A 7 -20.46 11.65 -33.74
N LEU A 8 -19.34 12.29 -34.04
CA LEU A 8 -18.00 11.67 -34.02
C LEU A 8 -17.60 11.53 -32.55
N LEU A 9 -17.76 10.33 -31.97
CA LEU A 9 -17.21 9.99 -30.65
C LEU A 9 -15.68 9.92 -30.81
N LEU A 10 -14.97 10.97 -30.46
CA LEU A 10 -13.53 10.97 -30.28
C LEU A 10 -13.22 10.16 -29.02
N CYS A 11 -12.84 8.89 -29.18
CA CYS A 11 -12.26 8.08 -28.13
C CYS A 11 -10.84 8.62 -27.86
N LEU A 12 -10.70 9.59 -26.95
CA LEU A 12 -9.39 10.00 -26.48
C LEU A 12 -8.79 8.83 -25.69
N PRO A 13 -7.54 8.44 -25.95
CA PRO A 13 -6.87 7.44 -25.10
C PRO A 13 -6.84 7.98 -23.67
N ILE A 14 -7.38 7.25 -22.72
CA ILE A 14 -7.21 7.52 -21.30
C ILE A 14 -5.73 7.24 -21.04
N LEU A 15 -4.92 8.29 -20.95
CA LEU A 15 -3.52 8.20 -20.55
C LEU A 15 -3.53 7.76 -19.08
N SER A 16 -2.93 6.61 -18.80
CA SER A 16 -2.69 6.16 -17.43
C SER A 16 -1.73 7.14 -16.77
N ASP A 17 -2.10 7.66 -15.59
CA ASP A 17 -1.23 8.50 -14.77
C ASP A 17 -0.55 7.60 -13.72
N THR A 18 0.72 7.28 -13.97
CA THR A 18 1.54 6.45 -13.07
C THR A 18 2.62 7.30 -12.42
N LYS A 19 2.56 7.43 -11.09
CA LYS A 19 3.55 8.13 -10.26
C LYS A 19 4.18 7.16 -9.27
N PHE A 20 5.50 7.25 -9.10
CA PHE A 20 6.26 6.43 -8.17
C PHE A 20 7.00 7.31 -7.17
N TYR A 21 6.73 7.11 -5.88
CA TYR A 21 7.30 7.88 -4.79
C TYR A 21 8.20 7.00 -3.92
N VAL A 22 9.41 7.46 -3.65
CA VAL A 22 10.29 6.89 -2.63
C VAL A 22 9.93 7.56 -1.30
N LEU A 23 9.21 6.86 -0.45
CA LEU A 23 8.75 7.38 0.84
C LEU A 23 9.85 7.31 1.90
N GLY A 24 10.73 6.31 1.82
CA GLY A 24 11.85 6.11 2.72
C GLY A 24 12.91 5.20 2.15
N THR A 25 14.15 5.46 2.54
CA THR A 25 15.35 4.71 2.14
C THR A 25 16.23 4.40 3.36
N GLY A 26 15.65 4.46 4.56
CA GLY A 26 16.33 4.13 5.79
C GLY A 26 16.64 2.65 5.88
N THR A 27 17.72 2.33 6.57
CA THR A 27 18.14 0.99 6.97
C THR A 27 17.80 0.79 8.46
N PRO A 28 18.15 -0.33 9.10
CA PRO A 28 17.96 -0.48 10.55
C PRO A 28 18.68 0.59 11.41
N ASN A 29 19.63 1.33 10.84
CA ASN A 29 20.28 2.44 11.54
C ASN A 29 19.31 3.62 11.71
N PRO A 30 19.16 4.18 12.92
CA PRO A 30 18.17 5.20 13.20
C PRO A 30 18.60 6.58 12.70
N ASN A 31 18.74 6.76 11.40
CA ASN A 31 19.02 8.06 10.80
C ASN A 31 17.77 8.95 10.91
N PRO A 32 17.81 10.11 11.59
CA PRO A 32 16.65 10.97 11.82
C PRO A 32 16.04 11.55 10.53
N ASP A 33 16.83 11.70 9.47
CA ASP A 33 16.42 12.31 8.22
C ASP A 33 15.80 11.30 7.22
N ARG A 34 15.88 10.00 7.53
CA ARG A 34 15.41 8.92 6.64
C ARG A 34 14.37 8.05 7.31
N ALA A 35 13.17 8.04 6.75
CA ALA A 35 12.15 7.03 7.08
C ALA A 35 12.62 5.63 6.63
N GLY A 36 12.11 4.59 7.25
CA GLY A 36 12.37 3.21 6.86
C GLY A 36 11.95 2.92 5.41
N SER A 37 12.46 1.84 4.85
CA SER A 37 12.23 1.48 3.44
C SER A 37 10.74 1.41 3.12
N ALA A 38 10.29 2.22 2.17
CA ALA A 38 8.91 2.23 1.71
C ALA A 38 8.78 2.96 0.37
N TYR A 39 7.91 2.43 -0.51
CA TYR A 39 7.66 2.98 -1.84
C TYR A 39 6.16 3.01 -2.09
N LEU A 40 5.68 4.09 -2.71
CA LEU A 40 4.28 4.25 -3.06
C LEU A 40 4.14 4.39 -4.58
N LEU A 41 3.38 3.50 -5.17
CA LEU A 41 2.94 3.61 -6.56
C LEU A 41 1.52 4.14 -6.58
N VAL A 42 1.27 5.21 -7.32
CA VAL A 42 -0.06 5.76 -7.54
C VAL A 42 -0.40 5.61 -9.02
N VAL A 43 -1.48 4.91 -9.32
CA VAL A 43 -1.94 4.69 -10.70
C VAL A 43 -3.42 5.09 -10.79
N ASN A 44 -3.72 6.13 -11.56
CA ASN A 44 -5.08 6.67 -11.69
C ASN A 44 -5.70 6.99 -10.30
N ASP A 45 -4.94 7.68 -9.46
CA ASP A 45 -5.27 8.05 -8.07
C ASP A 45 -5.42 6.86 -7.09
N GLU A 46 -5.16 5.62 -7.50
CA GLU A 46 -5.18 4.44 -6.63
C GLU A 46 -3.78 4.18 -6.04
N PRO A 47 -3.60 4.20 -4.70
CA PRO A 47 -2.30 3.99 -4.07
C PRO A 47 -2.02 2.50 -3.79
N TYR A 48 -0.81 2.06 -4.13
CA TYR A 48 -0.25 0.73 -3.86
C TYR A 48 1.07 0.88 -3.10
N LEU A 49 1.17 0.28 -1.93
CA LEU A 49 2.33 0.43 -1.05
C LEU A 49 3.26 -0.78 -1.16
N PHE A 50 4.55 -0.53 -1.33
CA PHE A 50 5.60 -1.56 -1.35
C PHE A 50 6.58 -1.27 -0.22
N ASP A 51 6.73 -2.24 0.67
CA ASP A 51 7.36 -2.11 1.99
C ASP A 51 6.72 -1.02 2.87
N PHE A 52 6.85 -1.19 4.15
CA PHE A 52 6.25 -0.31 5.15
C PHE A 52 7.16 -0.14 6.36
N GLY A 53 8.34 0.40 6.11
CA GLY A 53 9.27 0.78 7.16
C GLY A 53 8.73 1.89 8.07
N ALA A 54 9.48 2.22 9.10
CA ALA A 54 9.07 3.22 10.08
C ALA A 54 8.68 4.56 9.42
N ASN A 55 7.61 5.19 9.90
CA ASN A 55 7.11 6.49 9.47
C ASN A 55 6.40 6.52 8.10
N VAL A 56 6.07 5.36 7.54
CA VAL A 56 5.51 5.20 6.18
C VAL A 56 4.25 6.01 5.95
N ILE A 57 3.28 5.99 6.89
CA ILE A 57 1.99 6.66 6.72
C ILE A 57 2.14 8.19 6.70
N ARG A 58 3.01 8.76 7.55
CA ARG A 58 3.31 10.19 7.50
C ARG A 58 3.97 10.61 6.19
N ARG A 59 4.81 9.75 5.62
CA ARG A 59 5.44 9.99 4.31
C ARG A 59 4.43 9.86 3.17
N ALA A 60 3.52 8.89 3.21
CA ALA A 60 2.43 8.76 2.25
C ALA A 60 1.47 9.97 2.33
N ALA A 61 1.12 10.41 3.55
CA ALA A 61 0.31 11.60 3.77
C ALA A 61 0.89 12.86 3.09
N LYS A 62 2.20 13.03 3.09
CA LYS A 62 2.85 14.19 2.45
C LYS A 62 2.52 14.35 0.97
N VAL A 63 2.23 13.26 0.27
CA VAL A 63 1.90 13.26 -1.17
C VAL A 63 0.39 13.08 -1.42
N SER A 64 -0.42 12.98 -0.35
CA SER A 64 -1.87 12.84 -0.40
C SER A 64 -2.59 14.19 -0.46
N LYS A 65 -3.87 14.16 -0.85
CA LYS A 65 -4.71 15.34 -1.04
C LYS A 65 -4.87 16.19 0.22
N THR A 66 -5.27 15.59 1.31
CA THR A 66 -5.58 16.30 2.58
C THR A 66 -4.40 17.09 3.12
N TRP A 67 -3.17 16.64 2.86
CA TRP A 67 -1.95 17.31 3.34
C TRP A 67 -1.25 18.14 2.26
N GLY A 68 -1.96 18.49 1.18
CA GLY A 68 -1.49 19.39 0.14
C GLY A 68 -0.56 18.74 -0.89
N GLY A 69 -0.54 17.41 -0.96
CA GLY A 69 0.11 16.67 -2.05
C GLY A 69 -0.66 16.80 -3.37
N GLU A 70 -0.03 16.35 -4.44
CA GLU A 70 -0.55 16.49 -5.81
C GLU A 70 -1.51 15.37 -6.25
N ASN A 71 -1.70 14.33 -5.43
CA ASN A 71 -2.53 13.18 -5.77
C ASN A 71 -3.93 13.32 -5.16
N ASN A 72 -4.91 12.69 -5.80
CA ASN A 72 -6.30 12.73 -5.36
C ASN A 72 -6.68 11.48 -4.53
N PHE A 73 -5.77 11.01 -3.67
CA PHE A 73 -6.00 9.99 -2.67
C PHE A 73 -5.68 10.53 -1.27
N ASP A 74 -6.19 9.85 -0.24
CA ASP A 74 -5.79 10.04 1.16
C ASP A 74 -5.28 8.71 1.76
N VAL A 75 -4.70 8.74 2.97
CA VAL A 75 -4.06 7.56 3.54
C VAL A 75 -5.03 6.40 3.78
N GLU A 76 -6.31 6.68 4.00
CA GLU A 76 -7.39 5.69 4.11
C GLU A 76 -7.67 4.95 2.80
N ASP A 77 -7.22 5.48 1.66
CA ASP A 77 -7.33 4.82 0.35
C ASP A 77 -6.27 3.75 0.12
N ILE A 78 -5.25 3.65 1.00
CA ILE A 78 -4.23 2.59 0.92
C ILE A 78 -4.87 1.26 1.32
N LYS A 79 -5.21 0.44 0.31
CA LYS A 79 -5.89 -0.85 0.46
C LYS A 79 -5.00 -2.05 0.14
N HIS A 80 -3.87 -1.83 -0.52
CA HIS A 80 -2.94 -2.86 -0.99
C HIS A 80 -1.52 -2.56 -0.51
N ALA A 81 -0.90 -3.51 0.19
CA ALA A 81 0.47 -3.39 0.66
C ALA A 81 1.25 -4.69 0.42
N PHE A 82 2.44 -4.56 -0.12
CA PHE A 82 3.32 -5.65 -0.55
C PHE A 82 4.62 -5.58 0.24
N LEU A 83 5.07 -6.69 0.81
CA LEU A 83 6.31 -6.78 1.56
C LEU A 83 7.34 -7.60 0.81
N THR A 84 8.54 -7.05 0.66
CA THR A 84 9.68 -7.77 0.07
C THR A 84 10.22 -8.86 0.99
N HIS A 85 10.47 -8.53 2.27
CA HIS A 85 11.01 -9.45 3.27
C HIS A 85 10.79 -8.93 4.70
N MET A 86 11.10 -9.75 5.70
CA MET A 86 10.71 -9.52 7.10
C MET A 86 11.69 -8.69 7.94
N HIS A 87 12.67 -8.00 7.37
CA HIS A 87 13.55 -7.12 8.15
C HIS A 87 12.80 -5.93 8.75
N SER A 88 13.29 -5.43 9.88
CA SER A 88 12.60 -4.40 10.67
C SER A 88 12.48 -3.07 9.96
N ASP A 89 13.47 -2.67 9.19
CA ASP A 89 13.44 -1.43 8.39
C ASP A 89 12.42 -1.44 7.25
N HIS A 90 11.88 -2.61 6.90
CA HIS A 90 10.77 -2.81 5.96
C HIS A 90 9.41 -3.03 6.65
N THR A 91 9.38 -3.35 7.96
CA THR A 91 8.15 -3.78 8.65
C THR A 91 7.71 -2.93 9.83
N LEU A 92 8.57 -2.06 10.40
CA LEU A 92 8.28 -1.29 11.62
C LEU A 92 7.05 -0.36 11.51
N GLY A 93 6.66 0.04 10.31
CA GLY A 93 5.47 0.84 10.05
C GLY A 93 4.17 0.03 9.90
N LEU A 94 4.20 -1.31 10.02
CA LEU A 94 3.00 -2.13 9.82
C LEU A 94 1.86 -1.79 10.78
N SER A 95 2.17 -1.50 12.03
CA SER A 95 1.16 -1.09 13.01
C SER A 95 0.51 0.25 12.62
N ASP A 96 1.30 1.21 12.18
CA ASP A 96 0.82 2.50 11.68
C ASP A 96 -0.06 2.32 10.41
N LEU A 97 0.35 1.45 9.48
CA LEU A 97 -0.40 1.11 8.27
C LEU A 97 -1.75 0.42 8.56
N ILE A 98 -1.81 -0.43 9.58
CA ILE A 98 -3.05 -1.10 9.97
C ILE A 98 -4.00 -0.13 10.67
N ILE A 99 -3.51 0.65 11.63
CA ILE A 99 -4.33 1.42 12.57
C ILE A 99 -4.65 2.83 12.04
N THR A 100 -3.64 3.59 11.62
CA THR A 100 -3.86 5.01 11.28
C THR A 100 -4.82 5.21 10.09
N PRO A 101 -4.70 4.51 8.95
CA PRO A 101 -5.66 4.63 7.86
C PRO A 101 -7.10 4.22 8.25
N TRP A 102 -7.26 3.24 9.13
CA TRP A 102 -8.56 2.88 9.69
C TRP A 102 -9.14 4.01 10.55
N VAL A 103 -8.34 4.61 11.42
CA VAL A 103 -8.76 5.77 12.23
C VAL A 103 -9.13 6.96 11.35
N MET A 104 -8.47 7.12 10.20
CA MET A 104 -8.78 8.17 9.22
C MET A 104 -9.98 7.86 8.33
N GLY A 105 -10.52 6.63 8.35
CA GLY A 105 -11.77 6.30 7.64
C GLY A 105 -11.72 5.09 6.72
N ARG A 106 -10.60 4.36 6.61
CA ARG A 106 -10.56 3.14 5.79
C ARG A 106 -11.61 2.14 6.26
N GLU A 107 -12.58 1.85 5.41
CA GLU A 107 -13.66 0.90 5.69
C GLU A 107 -13.32 -0.53 5.22
N SER A 108 -12.51 -0.67 4.16
CA SER A 108 -12.09 -1.97 3.65
C SER A 108 -10.97 -2.58 4.49
N LYS A 109 -10.89 -3.91 4.49
CA LYS A 109 -9.71 -4.60 5.02
C LYS A 109 -8.47 -4.21 4.22
N LEU A 110 -7.31 -4.21 4.89
CA LEU A 110 -6.03 -4.10 4.21
C LEU A 110 -5.69 -5.42 3.52
N ASN A 111 -5.50 -5.42 2.21
CA ASN A 111 -4.96 -6.55 1.46
C ASN A 111 -3.44 -6.53 1.59
N LEU A 112 -2.90 -7.53 2.28
CA LEU A 112 -1.49 -7.61 2.66
C LEU A 112 -0.85 -8.82 1.98
N TYR A 113 0.18 -8.55 1.17
CA TYR A 113 0.93 -9.54 0.39
C TYR A 113 2.36 -9.59 0.90
N GLY A 114 2.88 -10.77 1.19
CA GLY A 114 4.26 -10.88 1.68
C GLY A 114 4.66 -12.30 2.10
N PRO A 115 5.86 -12.47 2.66
CA PRO A 115 6.30 -13.76 3.20
C PRO A 115 5.30 -14.32 4.22
N PRO A 116 5.14 -15.64 4.33
CA PRO A 116 4.14 -16.29 5.20
C PRO A 116 4.12 -15.80 6.65
N LYS A 117 5.28 -15.47 7.23
CA LYS A 117 5.40 -14.96 8.62
C LYS A 117 4.75 -13.59 8.84
N LEU A 118 4.52 -12.82 7.78
CA LEU A 118 3.87 -11.51 7.85
C LEU A 118 2.45 -11.60 8.39
N LYS A 119 1.71 -12.68 8.08
CA LYS A 119 0.37 -12.91 8.62
C LYS A 119 0.35 -12.88 10.14
N GLN A 120 1.22 -13.67 10.76
CA GLN A 120 1.32 -13.78 12.22
C GLN A 120 1.71 -12.43 12.85
N MET A 121 2.64 -11.68 12.24
CA MET A 121 3.02 -10.35 12.69
C MET A 121 1.81 -9.40 12.70
N ALA A 122 1.06 -9.33 11.61
CA ALA A 122 -0.11 -8.47 11.50
C ALA A 122 -1.22 -8.84 12.49
N GLU A 123 -1.52 -10.13 12.66
CA GLU A 123 -2.50 -10.62 13.64
C GLU A 123 -2.09 -10.29 15.09
N ASN A 124 -0.81 -10.41 15.42
CA ASN A 124 -0.27 -10.05 16.75
C ASN A 124 -0.34 -8.52 16.98
N ILE A 125 -0.10 -7.71 15.96
CA ILE A 125 -0.26 -6.25 16.03
C ILE A 125 -1.71 -5.90 16.31
N ILE A 126 -2.67 -6.45 15.56
CA ILE A 126 -4.11 -6.22 15.78
C ILE A 126 -4.50 -6.59 17.21
N LYS A 127 -4.02 -7.73 17.71
CA LYS A 127 -4.26 -8.15 19.10
C LYS A 127 -3.62 -7.19 20.12
N ALA A 128 -2.42 -6.69 19.85
CA ALA A 128 -1.76 -5.72 20.73
C ALA A 128 -2.55 -4.39 20.84
N TYR A 129 -3.25 -4.00 19.77
CA TYR A 129 -4.11 -2.81 19.72
C TYR A 129 -5.58 -3.07 20.10
N GLU A 130 -5.92 -4.27 20.57
CA GLU A 130 -7.31 -4.67 20.89
C GLU A 130 -8.02 -3.67 21.81
N PHE A 131 -7.32 -3.10 22.78
CA PHE A 131 -7.89 -2.09 23.68
C PHE A 131 -8.32 -0.83 22.91
N ASP A 132 -7.45 -0.23 22.09
CA ASP A 132 -7.77 0.98 21.32
C ASP A 132 -8.83 0.70 20.24
N ILE A 133 -8.77 -0.48 19.60
CA ILE A 133 -9.75 -0.91 18.59
C ILE A 133 -11.14 -0.98 19.23
N ASN A 134 -11.30 -1.69 20.34
CA ASN A 134 -12.59 -1.82 21.04
C ASN A 134 -13.10 -0.48 21.53
N TYR A 135 -12.22 0.36 22.10
CA TYR A 135 -12.59 1.70 22.53
C TYR A 135 -13.14 2.56 21.40
N ARG A 136 -12.52 2.51 20.20
CA ARG A 136 -12.98 3.28 19.03
C ARG A 136 -14.26 2.72 18.41
N ILE A 137 -14.49 1.41 18.45
CA ILE A 137 -15.72 0.81 17.90
C ILE A 137 -16.93 1.16 18.77
N THR A 138 -16.77 1.17 20.10
CA THR A 138 -17.88 1.29 21.06
C THR A 138 -17.92 2.62 21.80
N GLY A 139 -16.90 3.46 21.66
CA GLY A 139 -16.73 4.70 22.43
C GLY A 139 -17.32 5.94 21.77
N THR A 140 -16.80 7.10 22.16
CA THR A 140 -17.30 8.43 21.74
C THR A 140 -16.76 8.90 20.39
N GLN A 141 -15.82 8.18 19.80
CA GLN A 141 -15.26 8.41 18.46
C GLN A 141 -15.44 7.13 17.64
N PRO A 142 -16.69 6.78 17.27
CA PRO A 142 -16.97 5.48 16.69
C PRO A 142 -16.28 5.31 15.33
N GLN A 143 -15.60 4.16 15.20
CA GLN A 143 -15.01 3.71 13.96
C GLN A 143 -15.72 2.45 13.44
N ASN A 144 -15.57 2.17 12.15
CA ASN A 144 -16.08 0.94 11.56
C ASN A 144 -15.36 -0.31 12.13
N ASN A 145 -15.99 -1.46 12.04
CA ASN A 145 -15.47 -2.72 12.59
C ASN A 145 -14.71 -3.59 11.56
N THR A 146 -14.28 -3.01 10.46
CA THR A 146 -13.67 -3.72 9.32
C THR A 146 -12.29 -3.21 8.93
N GLY A 147 -12.08 -1.90 8.88
CA GLY A 147 -10.90 -1.29 8.27
C GLY A 147 -9.56 -1.58 8.96
N TYR A 148 -9.55 -2.02 10.22
CA TYR A 148 -8.34 -2.49 10.92
C TYR A 148 -7.99 -3.94 10.62
N LYS A 149 -8.88 -4.70 9.97
CA LYS A 149 -8.66 -6.12 9.63
C LYS A 149 -7.82 -6.25 8.37
N ILE A 150 -7.22 -7.42 8.22
CA ILE A 150 -6.41 -7.77 7.06
C ILE A 150 -7.06 -8.90 6.24
N ASN A 151 -6.78 -8.90 4.94
CA ASN A 151 -6.78 -10.09 4.08
C ASN A 151 -5.32 -10.37 3.76
N PHE A 152 -4.83 -11.57 4.04
CA PHE A 152 -3.44 -11.91 3.80
C PHE A 152 -3.32 -12.94 2.69
N GLU A 153 -2.38 -12.68 1.77
CA GLU A 153 -1.99 -13.60 0.70
C GLU A 153 -0.47 -13.80 0.73
N PRO A 154 0.01 -15.05 0.90
CA PRO A 154 1.44 -15.32 0.85
C PRO A 154 1.97 -15.14 -0.57
N ILE A 155 3.18 -14.56 -0.68
CA ILE A 155 3.86 -14.42 -1.97
C ILE A 155 4.84 -15.54 -2.19
N PHE A 156 5.00 -15.90 -3.48
CA PHE A 156 5.97 -16.84 -4.00
C PHE A 156 6.50 -16.30 -5.34
N ASP A 157 7.52 -16.95 -5.91
CA ASP A 157 7.96 -16.65 -7.27
C ASP A 157 6.80 -16.68 -8.26
N GLY A 158 6.68 -15.64 -9.08
CA GLY A 158 5.67 -15.51 -10.12
C GLY A 158 4.55 -14.53 -9.77
N TYR A 159 3.31 -14.91 -10.07
CA TYR A 159 2.15 -14.05 -9.93
C TYR A 159 1.83 -13.74 -8.46
N VAL A 160 1.60 -12.45 -8.17
CA VAL A 160 1.19 -11.98 -6.84
C VAL A 160 -0.19 -11.32 -6.89
N TYR A 161 -0.38 -10.34 -7.79
CA TYR A 161 -1.59 -9.54 -7.82
C TYR A 161 -1.84 -8.95 -9.21
N LYS A 162 -3.12 -8.77 -9.55
CA LYS A 162 -3.50 -8.03 -10.75
C LYS A 162 -4.88 -7.41 -10.58
N ASP A 163 -4.99 -6.16 -11.02
CA ASP A 163 -6.28 -5.46 -11.20
C ASP A 163 -6.29 -4.70 -12.54
N LYS A 164 -7.17 -3.69 -12.65
CA LYS A 164 -7.27 -2.83 -13.85
C LYS A 164 -6.05 -1.91 -14.05
N ASN A 165 -5.32 -1.60 -12.98
CA ASN A 165 -4.25 -0.61 -12.96
C ASN A 165 -2.86 -1.24 -13.00
N ILE A 166 -2.64 -2.34 -12.26
CA ILE A 166 -1.31 -2.95 -12.09
C ILE A 166 -1.33 -4.46 -12.23
N HIS A 167 -0.18 -5.00 -12.63
CA HIS A 167 0.15 -6.41 -12.55
C HIS A 167 1.47 -6.55 -11.79
N VAL A 168 1.48 -7.32 -10.70
CA VAL A 168 2.62 -7.52 -9.80
C VAL A 168 3.08 -8.97 -9.90
N LEU A 169 4.37 -9.14 -10.22
CA LEU A 169 5.08 -10.41 -10.14
C LEU A 169 6.16 -10.29 -9.06
N ALA A 170 6.35 -11.33 -8.27
CA ALA A 170 7.49 -11.46 -7.38
C ALA A 170 8.57 -12.33 -8.01
N PHE A 171 9.82 -12.07 -7.69
CA PHE A 171 10.93 -12.96 -7.97
C PHE A 171 11.80 -13.07 -6.71
N LYS A 172 12.19 -14.30 -6.41
CA LYS A 172 13.07 -14.56 -5.26
C LYS A 172 14.45 -13.94 -5.54
N ASN A 173 15.01 -13.25 -4.54
CA ASN A 173 16.36 -12.71 -4.63
C ASN A 173 17.23 -13.24 -3.47
N ASP A 174 18.54 -13.16 -3.65
CA ASP A 174 19.51 -13.49 -2.62
C ASP A 174 19.59 -12.34 -1.60
N HIS A 175 19.40 -12.67 -0.33
CA HIS A 175 19.51 -11.72 0.78
C HIS A 175 20.14 -12.38 2.02
N GLY A 176 21.32 -12.96 1.84
CA GLY A 176 22.03 -13.68 2.87
C GLY A 176 21.26 -14.89 3.40
N ASP A 177 21.08 -14.98 4.71
CA ASP A 177 20.41 -16.12 5.36
C ASP A 177 18.87 -16.05 5.32
N LEU A 178 18.30 -15.06 4.62
CA LEU A 178 16.84 -14.94 4.46
C LEU A 178 16.33 -15.76 3.28
N ASP A 179 15.69 -16.89 3.57
CA ASP A 179 15.07 -17.73 2.53
C ASP A 179 13.89 -17.07 1.80
N GLU A 180 13.21 -16.14 2.47
CA GLU A 180 11.99 -15.46 1.99
C GLU A 180 12.27 -13.98 1.74
N SER A 181 13.00 -13.67 0.67
CA SER A 181 13.25 -12.32 0.18
C SER A 181 12.90 -12.22 -1.29
N TYR A 182 12.17 -11.17 -1.65
CA TYR A 182 11.60 -10.99 -2.99
C TYR A 182 11.84 -9.58 -3.52
N GLY A 183 12.05 -9.47 -4.82
CA GLY A 183 11.85 -8.26 -5.58
C GLY A 183 10.51 -8.29 -6.31
N PHE A 184 10.03 -7.15 -6.78
CA PHE A 184 8.78 -7.05 -7.53
C PHE A 184 9.01 -6.48 -8.92
N VAL A 185 8.35 -7.09 -9.91
CA VAL A 185 8.16 -6.49 -11.23
C VAL A 185 6.72 -6.01 -11.30
N ILE A 186 6.54 -4.69 -11.43
CA ILE A 186 5.24 -4.06 -11.49
C ILE A 186 5.04 -3.51 -12.90
N THR A 187 3.95 -3.93 -13.55
CA THR A 187 3.58 -3.42 -14.87
C THR A 187 2.28 -2.65 -14.74
N THR A 188 2.27 -1.41 -15.21
CA THR A 188 1.08 -0.57 -15.39
C THR A 188 0.75 -0.47 -16.87
N ASN A 189 -0.26 0.30 -17.25
CA ASN A 189 -0.60 0.51 -18.65
C ASN A 189 0.48 1.27 -19.44
N ASP A 190 1.32 2.07 -18.74
CA ASP A 190 2.30 2.98 -19.34
C ASP A 190 3.75 2.74 -18.87
N LYS A 191 3.96 1.94 -17.80
CA LYS A 191 5.29 1.75 -17.20
C LYS A 191 5.53 0.30 -16.80
N LYS A 192 6.83 -0.02 -16.69
CA LYS A 192 7.34 -1.22 -16.03
C LYS A 192 8.39 -0.80 -15.02
N ILE A 193 8.21 -1.22 -13.77
CA ILE A 193 9.04 -0.87 -12.61
C ILE A 193 9.61 -2.15 -12.03
N LEU A 194 10.89 -2.13 -11.66
CA LEU A 194 11.61 -3.22 -11.02
C LEU A 194 12.20 -2.72 -9.70
#